data_3000c1cd19ce84ca165ed8c94a51a254
#
_entry.id   3000c1cd19ce84ca165ed8c94a51a254
#
_cell.length_a   1.000
_cell.length_b   1.000
_cell.length_c   1.000
_cell.angle_alpha   90.00
_cell.angle_beta   90.00
_cell.angle_gamma   90.00
#
_symmetry.space_group_name_H-M   'P 1'
#
loop_
_entity.id
_entity.type
_entity.pdbx_description
1 polymer ?
#
loop_
_entity_poly.entity_id
_entity_poly.type
_entity_poly.pdbx_seq_one_letter_code
_entity_poly.pdbx_strand_id
1 'polypeptide(L)'
;MFGQGGEEMNLPGKGLPFAKMHGNGNDFVVIDNRYGDIPGGELPGLALRLCRRRTSLGADGLLVVEGSDKGDLRMRLFNRDGSEGEMCGNGARCLARYAFEKGIAPGEMTIETLAGLVGARVEGSFATLDMGTLETASVLRGQELTLSGERFLYSQLTVGVPHTVIFQAPD
;
A
#
# COMPACT_ATOMS: atom_id res chain seq x y z
N MET A 1 16.69 28.35 -16.26
CA MET A 1 16.18 29.15 -15.12
C MET A 1 15.64 28.13 -14.11
N PHE A 2 16.43 27.75 -13.12
CA PHE A 2 16.07 26.79 -12.10
C PHE A 2 15.37 27.54 -10.96
N GLY A 3 14.09 27.24 -10.73
CA GLY A 3 13.32 27.83 -9.63
C GLY A 3 13.86 27.33 -8.28
N GLN A 4 14.42 28.24 -7.49
CA GLN A 4 14.71 28.02 -6.08
C GLN A 4 13.38 28.06 -5.31
N GLY A 5 13.16 27.06 -4.47
CA GLY A 5 12.00 26.95 -3.57
C GLY A 5 11.82 25.51 -3.07
N GLY A 6 12.90 24.87 -2.65
CA GLY A 6 12.83 23.64 -1.88
C GLY A 6 12.99 24.00 -0.41
N GLU A 7 11.95 23.92 0.40
CA GLU A 7 12.11 23.77 1.84
C GLU A 7 12.92 22.49 2.05
N GLU A 8 14.17 22.64 2.52
CA GLU A 8 14.99 21.51 2.94
C GLU A 8 14.32 20.88 4.16
N MET A 9 13.83 19.66 3.99
CA MET A 9 13.43 18.86 5.12
C MET A 9 14.69 18.48 5.88
N ASN A 10 14.88 19.10 7.05
CA ASN A 10 16.03 18.91 7.91
C ASN A 10 15.93 17.53 8.58
N LEU A 11 16.20 16.47 7.82
CA LEU A 11 16.41 15.15 8.37
C LEU A 11 17.77 15.17 9.10
N PRO A 12 17.86 14.76 10.36
CA PRO A 12 19.11 14.77 11.09
C PRO A 12 20.14 13.94 10.34
N GLY A 13 21.21 14.53 9.90
CA GLY A 13 22.50 14.11 9.31
C GLY A 13 22.80 12.67 8.87
N LYS A 14 21.82 11.76 8.88
CA LYS A 14 21.86 10.42 8.32
C LYS A 14 20.72 10.30 7.31
N GLY A 15 21.04 9.86 6.08
CA GLY A 15 20.02 9.64 5.06
C GLY A 15 18.86 8.79 5.57
N LEU A 16 17.66 8.99 5.04
CA LEU A 16 16.48 8.21 5.39
C LEU A 16 16.63 6.76 4.87
N PRO A 17 16.73 5.76 5.75
CA PRO A 17 16.76 4.36 5.31
C PRO A 17 15.44 3.97 4.66
N PHE A 18 15.49 3.27 3.54
CA PHE A 18 14.31 2.77 2.86
C PHE A 18 14.55 1.38 2.25
N ALA A 19 13.48 0.69 1.94
CA ALA A 19 13.48 -0.48 1.07
C ALA A 19 12.65 -0.19 -0.19
N LYS A 20 13.05 -0.78 -1.32
CA LYS A 20 12.25 -0.79 -2.54
C LYS A 20 11.66 -2.17 -2.72
N MET A 21 10.32 -2.28 -2.75
CA MET A 21 9.61 -3.55 -2.82
C MET A 21 8.49 -3.48 -3.87
N HIS A 22 8.01 -4.64 -4.30
CA HIS A 22 6.82 -4.74 -5.14
C HIS A 22 6.00 -6.00 -4.82
N GLY A 23 4.68 -5.89 -4.99
CA GLY A 23 3.75 -7.00 -5.01
C GLY A 23 3.05 -7.06 -6.38
N ASN A 24 3.34 -8.10 -7.18
CA ASN A 24 2.76 -8.27 -8.51
C ASN A 24 2.98 -7.06 -9.45
N GLY A 25 4.18 -6.44 -9.40
CA GLY A 25 4.53 -5.27 -10.23
C GLY A 25 4.12 -3.92 -9.66
N ASN A 26 3.22 -3.87 -8.68
CA ASN A 26 2.87 -2.64 -7.95
C ASN A 26 3.97 -2.34 -6.93
N ASP A 27 4.72 -1.27 -7.15
CA ASP A 27 5.98 -0.99 -6.47
C ASP A 27 5.89 0.13 -5.43
N PHE A 28 6.64 -0.05 -4.34
CA PHE A 28 6.59 0.83 -3.18
C PHE A 28 7.99 1.19 -2.67
N VAL A 29 8.10 2.40 -2.13
CA VAL A 29 9.15 2.76 -1.17
C VAL A 29 8.62 2.44 0.22
N VAL A 30 9.38 1.70 1.02
CA VAL A 30 9.00 1.33 2.41
C VAL A 30 9.96 2.01 3.37
N ILE A 31 9.43 2.70 4.36
CA ILE A 31 10.20 3.34 5.43
C ILE A 31 9.71 2.89 6.81
N ASP A 32 10.63 2.81 7.76
CA ASP A 32 10.34 2.55 9.17
C ASP A 32 10.27 3.87 9.92
N ASN A 33 9.07 4.22 10.38
CA ASN A 33 8.79 5.43 11.17
C ASN A 33 8.19 5.09 12.53
N ARG A 34 8.50 3.90 13.08
CA ARG A 34 7.96 3.46 14.37
C ARG A 34 8.34 4.37 15.55
N TYR A 35 9.41 5.12 15.41
CA TYR A 35 9.88 6.07 16.42
C TYR A 35 9.34 7.49 16.22
N GLY A 36 8.57 7.73 15.16
CA GLY A 36 7.96 9.03 14.90
C GLY A 36 8.95 10.10 14.41
N ASP A 37 10.08 9.69 13.84
CA ASP A 37 11.13 10.61 13.36
C ASP A 37 10.61 11.55 12.26
N ILE A 38 9.60 11.10 11.51
CA ILE A 38 8.93 11.87 10.46
C ILE A 38 7.53 12.24 10.93
N PRO A 39 7.21 13.52 11.12
CA PRO A 39 5.87 13.96 11.47
C PRO A 39 4.83 13.52 10.45
N GLY A 40 3.65 13.05 10.94
CA GLY A 40 2.61 12.51 10.07
C GLY A 40 2.13 13.48 8.97
N GLY A 41 2.16 14.78 9.23
CA GLY A 41 1.82 15.82 8.25
C GLY A 41 2.83 15.99 7.10
N GLU A 42 4.06 15.47 7.26
CA GLU A 42 5.10 15.53 6.22
C GLU A 42 5.07 14.32 5.27
N LEU A 43 4.41 13.23 5.66
CA LEU A 43 4.36 11.99 4.89
C LEU A 43 3.73 12.15 3.49
N PRO A 44 2.63 12.93 3.30
CA PRO A 44 2.10 13.22 1.96
C PRO A 44 3.13 13.87 1.04
N GLY A 45 3.82 14.89 1.55
CA GLY A 45 4.88 15.60 0.82
C GLY A 45 6.08 14.70 0.52
N LEU A 46 6.42 13.78 1.43
CA LEU A 46 7.47 12.80 1.22
C LEU A 46 7.10 11.82 0.11
N ALA A 47 5.87 11.31 0.08
CA ALA A 47 5.37 10.46 -0.99
C ALA A 47 5.46 11.15 -2.35
N LEU A 48 4.98 12.39 -2.46
CA LEU A 48 5.10 13.22 -3.66
C LEU A 48 6.54 13.33 -4.19
N ARG A 49 7.52 13.44 -3.29
CA ARG A 49 8.94 13.55 -3.68
C ARG A 49 9.53 12.21 -4.06
N LEU A 50 9.38 11.19 -3.21
CA LEU A 50 10.04 9.90 -3.38
C LEU A 50 9.45 9.08 -4.54
N CYS A 51 8.14 9.19 -4.77
CA CYS A 51 7.45 8.39 -5.79
C CYS A 51 7.59 8.93 -7.21
N ARG A 52 8.23 10.08 -7.42
CA ARG A 52 8.49 10.62 -8.76
C ARG A 52 9.37 9.69 -9.55
N ARG A 53 8.84 9.10 -10.63
CA ARG A 53 9.63 8.29 -11.55
C ARG A 53 10.59 9.17 -12.35
N ARG A 54 11.78 8.67 -12.65
CA ARG A 54 12.88 9.31 -13.41
C ARG A 54 13.66 10.39 -12.66
N THR A 55 13.09 11.05 -11.68
CA THR A 55 13.72 12.17 -10.96
C THR A 55 13.92 11.91 -9.47
N SER A 56 13.46 10.76 -8.96
CA SER A 56 13.64 10.29 -7.59
C SER A 56 13.66 8.76 -7.57
N LEU A 57 13.36 8.12 -6.44
CA LEU A 57 13.30 6.65 -6.32
C LEU A 57 12.25 6.04 -7.26
N GLY A 58 11.13 6.73 -7.47
CA GLY A 58 10.05 6.30 -8.35
C GLY A 58 9.29 5.10 -7.78
N ALA A 59 8.01 5.24 -7.53
CA ALA A 59 7.14 4.17 -7.04
C ALA A 59 5.67 4.49 -7.32
N ASP A 60 4.79 3.50 -7.13
CA ASP A 60 3.34 3.71 -7.14
C ASP A 60 2.86 4.28 -5.80
N GLY A 61 3.60 4.05 -4.71
CA GLY A 61 3.29 4.57 -3.40
C GLY A 61 4.44 4.50 -2.39
N LEU A 62 4.21 5.17 -1.26
CA LEU A 62 5.04 5.13 -0.06
C LEU A 62 4.33 4.32 1.02
N LEU A 63 4.97 3.29 1.55
CA LEU A 63 4.52 2.53 2.71
C LEU A 63 5.31 2.99 3.92
N VAL A 64 4.61 3.30 5.00
CA VAL A 64 5.19 3.74 6.26
C VAL A 64 4.82 2.74 7.34
N VAL A 65 5.82 2.17 8.00
CA VAL A 65 5.67 1.32 9.19
C VAL A 65 5.64 2.22 10.40
N GLU A 66 4.57 2.17 11.17
CA GLU A 66 4.43 2.87 12.45
C GLU A 66 4.14 1.88 13.58
N GLY A 67 4.30 2.31 14.83
CA GLY A 67 3.83 1.57 15.99
C GLY A 67 2.29 1.50 16.02
N SER A 68 1.74 0.45 16.62
CA SER A 68 0.30 0.25 16.78
C SER A 68 -0.03 -0.17 18.21
N ASP A 69 -1.16 0.33 18.72
CA ASP A 69 -1.76 -0.14 19.99
C ASP A 69 -2.80 -1.26 19.76
N LYS A 70 -3.11 -1.56 18.48
CA LYS A 70 -4.17 -2.51 18.08
C LYS A 70 -3.65 -3.75 17.37
N GLY A 71 -2.43 -3.72 16.90
CA GLY A 71 -1.77 -4.80 16.20
C GLY A 71 -0.27 -4.80 16.44
N ASP A 72 0.47 -5.66 15.75
CA ASP A 72 1.92 -5.73 15.88
C ASP A 72 2.60 -4.49 15.28
N LEU A 73 1.96 -3.87 14.28
CA LEU A 73 2.41 -2.65 13.62
C LEU A 73 1.24 -1.97 12.88
N ARG A 74 1.45 -0.72 12.49
CA ARG A 74 0.52 0.03 11.67
C ARG A 74 1.12 0.32 10.31
N MET A 75 0.32 0.12 9.26
CA MET A 75 0.62 0.50 7.89
C MET A 75 -0.07 1.82 7.56
N ARG A 76 0.71 2.79 7.10
CA ARG A 76 0.16 3.92 6.35
C ARG A 76 0.62 3.83 4.91
N LEU A 77 -0.30 4.05 4.01
CA LEU A 77 -0.06 4.03 2.57
C LEU A 77 -0.33 5.41 2.00
N PHE A 78 0.64 5.94 1.28
CA PHE A 78 0.48 7.18 0.52
C PHE A 78 0.67 6.90 -0.95
N ASN A 79 -0.30 7.29 -1.76
CA ASN A 79 -0.20 7.24 -3.21
C ASN A 79 0.87 8.22 -3.72
N ARG A 80 1.31 8.05 -4.95
CA ARG A 80 2.31 8.95 -5.57
C ARG A 80 1.87 10.41 -5.68
N ASP A 81 0.58 10.71 -5.55
CA ASP A 81 0.00 12.05 -5.52
C ASP A 81 -0.10 12.64 -4.10
N GLY A 82 0.39 11.91 -3.10
CA GLY A 82 0.36 12.31 -1.68
C GLY A 82 -0.95 12.00 -0.96
N SER A 83 -1.97 11.49 -1.62
CA SER A 83 -3.20 11.06 -0.97
C SER A 83 -2.95 9.81 -0.11
N GLU A 84 -3.57 9.74 1.07
CA GLU A 84 -3.49 8.55 1.93
C GLU A 84 -4.55 7.53 1.50
N GLY A 85 -4.13 6.30 1.25
CA GLY A 85 -4.99 5.18 0.89
C GLY A 85 -5.39 4.37 2.12
N GLU A 86 -6.60 3.85 2.13
CA GLU A 86 -7.12 3.10 3.28
C GLU A 86 -6.43 1.74 3.41
N MET A 87 -6.22 1.04 2.30
CA MET A 87 -5.62 -0.29 2.25
C MET A 87 -5.18 -0.65 0.83
N CYS A 88 -4.09 -1.42 0.73
CA CYS A 88 -3.64 -2.04 -0.52
C CYS A 88 -3.07 -3.42 -0.21
N GLY A 89 -3.67 -4.48 -0.76
CA GLY A 89 -3.22 -5.85 -0.53
C GLY A 89 -1.78 -6.10 -0.99
N ASN A 90 -1.35 -5.50 -2.12
CA ASN A 90 0.04 -5.59 -2.58
C ASN A 90 0.99 -4.90 -1.59
N GLY A 91 0.60 -3.71 -1.11
CA GLY A 91 1.36 -2.95 -0.12
C GLY A 91 1.45 -3.67 1.22
N ALA A 92 0.35 -4.22 1.72
CA ALA A 92 0.33 -4.95 2.98
C ALA A 92 1.21 -6.22 2.94
N ARG A 93 1.27 -6.94 1.80
CA ARG A 93 2.22 -8.07 1.64
C ARG A 93 3.68 -7.60 1.65
N CYS A 94 3.98 -6.50 0.97
CA CYS A 94 5.33 -5.90 1.00
C CYS A 94 5.72 -5.50 2.42
N LEU A 95 4.82 -4.82 3.13
CA LEU A 95 5.07 -4.34 4.49
C LEU A 95 5.21 -5.48 5.49
N ALA A 96 4.37 -6.53 5.41
CA ALA A 96 4.49 -7.73 6.23
C ALA A 96 5.86 -8.41 6.04
N ARG A 97 6.27 -8.59 4.78
CA ARG A 97 7.57 -9.13 4.44
C ARG A 97 8.73 -8.29 4.98
N TYR A 98 8.65 -6.97 4.80
CA TYR A 98 9.64 -6.03 5.32
C TYR A 98 9.75 -6.13 6.84
N ALA A 99 8.60 -6.11 7.53
CA ALA A 99 8.57 -6.17 9.00
C ALA A 99 9.17 -7.48 9.52
N PHE A 100 8.86 -8.60 8.90
CA PHE A 100 9.45 -9.89 9.26
C PHE A 100 10.97 -9.93 9.04
N GLU A 101 11.44 -9.52 7.85
CA GLU A 101 12.88 -9.52 7.51
C GLU A 101 13.71 -8.56 8.37
N LYS A 102 13.09 -7.49 8.86
CA LYS A 102 13.74 -6.52 9.78
C LYS A 102 13.59 -6.89 11.25
N GLY A 103 12.92 -8.00 11.58
CA GLY A 103 12.65 -8.39 12.97
C GLY A 103 11.74 -7.42 13.71
N ILE A 104 10.89 -6.68 12.99
CA ILE A 104 9.92 -5.73 13.53
C ILE A 104 8.72 -6.49 14.10
N ALA A 105 8.26 -7.53 13.39
CA ALA A 105 7.13 -8.35 13.78
C ALA A 105 7.42 -9.84 13.49
N PRO A 106 6.70 -10.78 14.16
CA PRO A 106 6.81 -12.21 13.90
C PRO A 106 6.28 -12.58 12.50
N GLY A 107 6.47 -13.84 12.09
CA GLY A 107 5.98 -14.35 10.80
C GLY A 107 4.44 -14.38 10.68
N GLU A 108 3.74 -14.52 11.80
CA GLU A 108 2.29 -14.29 11.90
C GLU A 108 2.08 -12.97 12.64
N MET A 109 1.43 -12.01 12.01
CA MET A 109 1.27 -10.66 12.54
C MET A 109 -0.08 -10.07 12.19
N THR A 110 -0.49 -9.08 12.98
CA THR A 110 -1.66 -8.25 12.74
C THR A 110 -1.22 -6.84 12.37
N ILE A 111 -1.68 -6.35 11.23
CA ILE A 111 -1.38 -5.02 10.69
C ILE A 111 -2.59 -4.11 10.87
N GLU A 112 -2.44 -3.02 11.60
CA GLU A 112 -3.43 -1.95 11.63
C GLU A 112 -3.37 -1.16 10.32
N THR A 113 -4.53 -0.95 9.69
CA THR A 113 -4.69 -0.09 8.50
C THR A 113 -5.86 0.87 8.71
N LEU A 114 -6.04 1.85 7.84
CA LEU A 114 -7.24 2.72 7.88
C LEU A 114 -8.53 1.94 7.62
N ALA A 115 -8.47 0.82 6.88
CA ALA A 115 -9.62 -0.06 6.63
C ALA A 115 -9.88 -1.07 7.77
N GLY A 116 -9.05 -1.09 8.82
CA GLY A 116 -9.16 -2.01 9.95
C GLY A 116 -7.92 -2.91 10.12
N LEU A 117 -8.07 -3.97 10.90
CA LEU A 117 -7.01 -4.94 11.18
C LEU A 117 -6.94 -5.98 10.07
N VAL A 118 -5.73 -6.30 9.64
CA VAL A 118 -5.44 -7.30 8.60
C VAL A 118 -4.44 -8.30 9.15
N GLY A 119 -4.79 -9.57 9.15
CA GLY A 119 -3.88 -10.66 9.48
C GLY A 119 -2.90 -10.88 8.32
N ALA A 120 -1.63 -11.11 8.64
CA ALA A 120 -0.61 -11.45 7.65
C ALA A 120 0.24 -12.61 8.13
N ARG A 121 0.65 -13.48 7.19
CA ARG A 121 1.58 -14.59 7.43
C ARG A 121 2.70 -14.54 6.40
N VAL A 122 3.94 -14.62 6.86
CA VAL A 122 5.15 -14.68 6.03
C VAL A 122 5.80 -16.05 6.18
N GLU A 123 5.89 -16.78 5.08
CA GLU A 123 6.53 -18.10 5.01
C GLU A 123 7.51 -18.12 3.82
N GLY A 124 8.80 -18.25 4.11
CA GLY A 124 9.85 -18.20 3.08
C GLY A 124 9.76 -16.92 2.26
N SER A 125 9.48 -17.05 0.96
CA SER A 125 9.34 -15.91 0.03
C SER A 125 7.90 -15.39 -0.12
N PHE A 126 6.92 -16.03 0.52
CA PHE A 126 5.51 -15.69 0.37
C PHE A 126 5.00 -14.86 1.54
N ALA A 127 4.11 -13.93 1.24
CA ALA A 127 3.31 -13.20 2.22
C ALA A 127 1.83 -13.36 1.87
N THR A 128 1.07 -13.92 2.80
CA THR A 128 -0.37 -14.16 2.67
C THR A 128 -1.12 -13.19 3.59
N LEU A 129 -2.24 -12.67 3.15
CA LEU A 129 -3.10 -11.80 3.96
C LEU A 129 -4.43 -12.50 4.24
N ASP A 130 -4.93 -12.32 5.45
CA ASP A 130 -6.33 -12.60 5.78
C ASP A 130 -7.13 -11.32 5.52
N MET A 131 -7.89 -11.33 4.43
CA MET A 131 -8.74 -10.21 4.01
C MET A 131 -10.13 -10.26 4.63
N GLY A 132 -10.35 -11.17 5.59
CA GLY A 132 -11.63 -11.37 6.24
C GLY A 132 -12.62 -12.14 5.39
N THR A 133 -13.90 -12.08 5.78
CA THR A 133 -14.98 -12.80 5.13
C THR A 133 -15.73 -11.92 4.15
N LEU A 134 -15.89 -12.41 2.92
CA LEU A 134 -16.73 -11.77 1.92
C LEU A 134 -18.20 -12.13 2.15
N GLU A 135 -19.05 -11.13 2.34
CA GLU A 135 -20.51 -11.25 2.33
C GLU A 135 -20.99 -11.56 0.91
N THR A 136 -21.23 -12.83 0.58
CA THR A 136 -21.63 -13.24 -0.77
C THR A 136 -22.94 -12.63 -1.24
N ALA A 137 -23.82 -12.23 -0.32
CA ALA A 137 -25.07 -11.52 -0.62
C ALA A 137 -24.84 -10.10 -1.19
N SER A 138 -23.68 -9.50 -0.91
CA SER A 138 -23.30 -8.17 -1.43
C SER A 138 -22.66 -8.22 -2.83
N VAL A 139 -22.42 -9.42 -3.37
CA VAL A 139 -21.81 -9.59 -4.70
C VAL A 139 -22.86 -9.39 -5.78
N LEU A 140 -22.75 -8.32 -6.54
CA LEU A 140 -23.55 -8.12 -7.75
C LEU A 140 -22.95 -8.95 -8.88
N ARG A 141 -23.71 -9.91 -9.42
CA ARG A 141 -23.22 -10.82 -10.48
C ARG A 141 -23.95 -10.59 -11.78
N GLY A 142 -23.28 -10.82 -12.90
CA GLY A 142 -23.87 -10.83 -14.24
C GLY A 142 -24.50 -9.50 -14.63
N GLN A 143 -23.94 -8.39 -14.18
CA GLN A 143 -24.36 -7.06 -14.63
C GLN A 143 -23.85 -6.82 -16.03
N GLU A 144 -24.59 -6.06 -16.82
CA GLU A 144 -24.19 -5.70 -18.18
C GLU A 144 -23.67 -4.26 -18.24
N LEU A 145 -22.59 -4.06 -18.96
CA LEU A 145 -22.00 -2.75 -19.26
C LEU A 145 -21.74 -2.66 -20.77
N THR A 146 -22.12 -1.57 -21.40
CA THR A 146 -21.77 -1.29 -22.80
C THR A 146 -20.68 -0.22 -22.84
N LEU A 147 -19.51 -0.56 -23.40
CA LEU A 147 -18.40 0.34 -23.65
C LEU A 147 -18.05 0.32 -25.12
N SER A 148 -18.00 1.48 -25.75
CA SER A 148 -17.66 1.63 -27.18
C SER A 148 -18.49 0.76 -28.13
N GLY A 149 -19.75 0.45 -27.76
CA GLY A 149 -20.65 -0.40 -28.55
C GLY A 149 -20.52 -1.92 -28.28
N GLU A 150 -19.57 -2.33 -27.47
CA GLU A 150 -19.38 -3.72 -27.04
C GLU A 150 -20.03 -3.96 -25.67
N ARG A 151 -20.62 -5.15 -25.48
CA ARG A 151 -21.28 -5.58 -24.25
C ARG A 151 -20.33 -6.44 -23.42
N PHE A 152 -20.19 -6.08 -22.15
CA PHE A 152 -19.38 -6.80 -21.15
C PHE A 152 -20.28 -7.27 -20.01
N LEU A 153 -20.06 -8.50 -19.55
CA LEU A 153 -20.59 -8.98 -18.30
C LEU A 153 -19.59 -8.70 -17.18
N TYR A 154 -20.06 -8.12 -16.10
CA TYR A 154 -19.20 -7.84 -14.95
C TYR A 154 -19.86 -8.26 -13.64
N SER A 155 -19.02 -8.41 -12.62
CA SER A 155 -19.45 -8.59 -11.22
C SER A 155 -18.81 -7.51 -10.36
N GLN A 156 -19.53 -7.06 -9.34
CA GLN A 156 -19.01 -6.11 -8.35
C GLN A 156 -19.01 -6.73 -6.96
N LEU A 157 -17.95 -6.47 -6.22
CA LEU A 157 -17.79 -6.89 -4.83
C LEU A 157 -16.88 -5.91 -4.10
N THR A 158 -16.97 -5.90 -2.77
CA THR A 158 -16.08 -5.11 -1.93
C THR A 158 -15.19 -6.04 -1.11
N VAL A 159 -13.87 -5.89 -1.25
CA VAL A 159 -12.86 -6.53 -0.41
C VAL A 159 -11.88 -5.43 0.00
N GLY A 160 -12.13 -4.83 1.17
CA GLY A 160 -11.48 -3.59 1.60
C GLY A 160 -11.94 -2.39 0.77
N VAL A 161 -11.81 -2.46 -0.55
CA VAL A 161 -12.28 -1.43 -1.51
C VAL A 161 -13.19 -2.07 -2.56
N PRO A 162 -14.05 -1.28 -3.26
CA PRO A 162 -14.89 -1.79 -4.34
C PRO A 162 -14.06 -2.32 -5.52
N HIS A 163 -14.47 -3.48 -6.03
CA HIS A 163 -13.87 -4.12 -7.21
C HIS A 163 -14.92 -4.37 -8.27
N THR A 164 -14.55 -4.13 -9.52
CA THR A 164 -15.33 -4.56 -10.70
C THR A 164 -14.50 -5.61 -11.45
N VAL A 165 -15.07 -6.80 -11.62
CA VAL A 165 -14.40 -7.94 -12.26
C VAL A 165 -15.11 -8.25 -13.57
N ILE A 166 -14.38 -8.19 -14.68
CA ILE A 166 -14.81 -8.55 -16.02
C ILE A 166 -14.04 -9.81 -16.42
N PHE A 167 -14.77 -10.88 -16.79
CA PHE A 167 -14.16 -12.07 -17.37
C PHE A 167 -14.18 -11.94 -18.88
N GLN A 168 -13.01 -11.88 -19.47
CA GLN A 168 -12.81 -11.84 -20.91
C GLN A 168 -12.07 -13.11 -21.33
N ALA A 169 -12.51 -13.74 -22.42
CA ALA A 169 -11.74 -14.84 -22.98
C ALA A 169 -10.36 -14.31 -23.44
N PRO A 170 -9.27 -15.06 -23.23
CA PRO A 170 -7.99 -14.71 -23.83
C PRO A 170 -8.11 -14.75 -25.35
N ASP A 171 -7.55 -13.75 -26.02
CA ASP A 171 -7.42 -13.69 -27.48
C ASP A 171 -6.57 -14.84 -28.03
#